data_da109226af611962b325fa24a3a15242
#
_entry.id   da109226af611962b325fa24a3a15242
#
_cell.length_a   1.000
_cell.length_b   1.000
_cell.length_c   1.000
_cell.angle_alpha   90.00
_cell.angle_beta   90.00
_cell.angle_gamma   90.00
#
_symmetry.space_group_name_H-M   'P 1'
#
loop_
_entity.id
_entity.type
_entity.pdbx_description
1 polymer ?
#
loop_
_entity_poly.entity_id
_entity_poly.type
_entity_poly.pdbx_seq_one_letter_code
_entity_poly.pdbx_strand_id
1 'polypeptide(L)'
;MSDITHARKALVSRILEGDGKASHALRRAAFDNGELAESLIRKVARRAFQVTDEDIAAARASGLSEDQIFELLVCAAVGQATRQYDTALAALVEAMTDKEVIYD
;
A
#
# COMPACT_ATOMS: atom_id res chain seq x y z
N MET A 1 17.16 4.98 -13.08
CA MET A 1 15.71 4.99 -12.72
C MET A 1 14.99 3.74 -13.14
N SER A 2 15.32 3.12 -14.28
CA SER A 2 14.67 1.89 -14.72
C SER A 2 14.85 0.73 -13.74
N ASP A 3 16.01 0.63 -13.08
CA ASP A 3 16.27 -0.43 -12.10
C ASP A 3 15.39 -0.30 -10.87
N ILE A 4 15.18 0.92 -10.38
CA ILE A 4 14.32 1.20 -9.23
C ILE A 4 12.86 0.93 -9.59
N THR A 5 12.43 1.35 -10.77
CA THR A 5 11.08 1.13 -11.24
C THR A 5 10.79 -0.36 -11.39
N HIS A 6 11.73 -1.10 -11.97
CA HIS A 6 11.61 -2.54 -12.14
C HIS A 6 11.53 -3.26 -10.78
N ALA A 7 12.42 -2.91 -9.86
CA ALA A 7 12.45 -3.50 -8.52
C ALA A 7 11.14 -3.22 -7.77
N ARG A 8 10.60 -2.02 -7.87
CA ARG A 8 9.34 -1.66 -7.24
C ARG A 8 8.18 -2.48 -7.81
N LYS A 9 8.11 -2.60 -9.12
CA LYS A 9 7.06 -3.41 -9.77
C LYS A 9 7.15 -4.87 -9.36
N ALA A 10 8.36 -5.42 -9.29
CA ALA A 10 8.57 -6.79 -8.86
C ALA A 10 8.14 -7.01 -7.41
N LEU A 11 8.43 -6.06 -6.52
CA LEU A 11 8.01 -6.12 -5.13
C LEU A 11 6.49 -6.10 -5.01
N VAL A 12 5.83 -5.18 -5.70
CA VAL A 12 4.36 -5.06 -5.69
C VAL A 12 3.73 -6.34 -6.22
N SER A 13 4.22 -6.85 -7.32
CA SER A 13 3.71 -8.10 -7.89
C SER A 13 3.83 -9.27 -6.92
N ARG A 14 4.97 -9.39 -6.24
CA ARG A 14 5.20 -10.44 -5.26
C ARG A 14 4.22 -10.34 -4.08
N ILE A 15 4.00 -9.13 -3.58
CA ILE A 15 3.11 -8.91 -2.45
C ILE A 15 1.66 -9.20 -2.82
N LEU A 16 1.23 -8.80 -4.02
CA LEU A 16 -0.15 -8.97 -4.45
C LEU A 16 -0.45 -10.36 -4.97
N GLU A 17 0.50 -11.00 -5.65
CA GLU A 17 0.25 -12.22 -6.42
C GLU A 17 1.05 -13.43 -5.95
N GLY A 18 1.99 -13.26 -5.04
CA GLY A 18 2.78 -14.37 -4.51
C GLY A 18 1.98 -15.29 -3.62
N ASP A 19 2.61 -16.40 -3.20
CA ASP A 19 1.96 -17.33 -2.29
C ASP A 19 1.66 -16.66 -0.95
N GLY A 20 0.51 -17.00 -0.37
CA GLY A 20 0.12 -16.45 0.90
C GLY A 20 -1.23 -17.01 1.37
N LYS A 21 -1.67 -16.60 2.55
CA LYS A 21 -2.90 -17.06 3.18
C LYS A 21 -4.12 -16.26 2.75
N ALA A 22 -3.94 -14.97 2.45
CA ALA A 22 -5.01 -14.13 1.95
C ALA A 22 -5.14 -14.30 0.44
N SER A 23 -6.36 -14.23 -0.08
CA SER A 23 -6.58 -14.31 -1.52
C SER A 23 -5.95 -13.12 -2.24
N HIS A 24 -5.68 -13.28 -3.53
CA HIS A 24 -5.17 -12.19 -4.35
C HIS A 24 -6.15 -11.01 -4.37
N ALA A 25 -7.44 -11.30 -4.42
CA ALA A 25 -8.48 -10.26 -4.42
C ALA A 25 -8.47 -9.43 -3.13
N LEU A 26 -8.32 -10.09 -1.98
CA LEU A 26 -8.26 -9.39 -0.69
C LEU A 26 -6.99 -8.55 -0.58
N ARG A 27 -5.87 -9.09 -1.03
CA ARG A 27 -4.61 -8.36 -1.03
C ARG A 27 -4.66 -7.14 -1.92
N ARG A 28 -5.27 -7.26 -3.10
CA ARG A 28 -5.45 -6.15 -4.02
C ARG A 28 -6.35 -5.07 -3.41
N ALA A 29 -7.45 -5.48 -2.79
CA ALA A 29 -8.36 -4.55 -2.14
C ALA A 29 -7.66 -3.78 -1.01
N ALA A 30 -6.84 -4.46 -0.21
CA ALA A 30 -6.08 -3.80 0.85
C ALA A 30 -5.06 -2.82 0.28
N PHE A 31 -4.36 -3.21 -0.79
CA PHE A 31 -3.40 -2.35 -1.48
C PHE A 31 -4.06 -1.06 -1.98
N ASP A 32 -5.28 -1.15 -2.50
CA ASP A 32 -6.02 -0.02 -3.06
C ASP A 32 -6.87 0.73 -2.02
N ASN A 33 -6.65 0.50 -0.72
CA ASN A 33 -7.50 1.02 0.36
C ASN A 33 -8.89 0.39 0.34
N GLY A 34 -8.96 -0.89 0.02
CA GLY A 34 -10.22 -1.59 -0.08
C GLY A 34 -10.96 -1.73 1.23
N GLU A 35 -12.14 -2.32 1.18
CA GLU A 35 -13.14 -2.26 2.23
C GLU A 35 -13.01 -3.32 3.31
N LEU A 36 -12.11 -4.27 3.18
CA LEU A 36 -12.03 -5.37 4.12
C LEU A 36 -11.38 -4.91 5.42
N ALA A 37 -12.04 -5.17 6.55
CA ALA A 37 -11.61 -4.66 7.84
C ALA A 37 -11.31 -3.16 7.76
N GLU A 38 -12.26 -2.45 7.26
CA GLU A 38 -12.13 -1.08 6.75
C GLU A 38 -11.40 -0.12 7.67
N SER A 39 -11.73 -0.13 8.95
CA SER A 39 -11.09 0.81 9.87
C SER A 39 -9.62 0.47 10.10
N LEU A 40 -9.27 -0.82 10.14
CA LEU A 40 -7.89 -1.26 10.29
C LEU A 40 -7.05 -0.91 9.06
N ILE A 41 -7.56 -1.23 7.88
CA ILE A 41 -6.85 -0.96 6.62
C ILE A 41 -6.64 0.54 6.43
N ARG A 42 -7.62 1.35 6.74
CA ARG A 42 -7.50 2.81 6.65
C ARG A 42 -6.43 3.34 7.58
N LYS A 43 -6.38 2.83 8.82
CA LYS A 43 -5.38 3.26 9.78
C LYS A 43 -3.97 2.88 9.33
N VAL A 44 -3.79 1.67 8.82
CA VAL A 44 -2.49 1.24 8.29
C VAL A 44 -2.10 2.09 7.09
N ALA A 45 -3.04 2.35 6.18
CA ALA A 45 -2.75 3.13 4.99
C ALA A 45 -2.36 4.57 5.30
N ARG A 46 -2.86 5.13 6.41
CA ARG A 46 -2.62 6.52 6.77
C ARG A 46 -1.69 6.68 7.97
N ARG A 47 -1.86 5.85 8.98
CA ARG A 47 -1.17 6.02 10.27
C ARG A 47 -0.92 4.66 10.91
N ALA A 48 0.01 3.91 10.36
CA ALA A 48 0.31 2.56 10.84
C ALA A 48 0.57 2.50 12.35
N PHE A 49 1.19 3.56 12.92
CA PHE A 49 1.50 3.61 14.33
C PHE A 49 0.25 3.74 15.24
N GLN A 50 -0.92 3.99 14.67
CA GLN A 50 -2.17 4.10 15.45
C GLN A 50 -2.99 2.82 15.45
N VAL A 51 -2.49 1.75 14.85
CA VAL A 51 -3.17 0.45 14.88
C VAL A 51 -3.07 -0.10 16.31
N THR A 52 -4.20 -0.44 16.90
CA THR A 52 -4.30 -0.93 18.27
C THR A 52 -4.63 -2.42 18.29
N ASP A 53 -4.46 -3.04 19.49
CA ASP A 53 -4.87 -4.43 19.69
C ASP A 53 -6.37 -4.61 19.42
N GLU A 54 -7.18 -3.59 19.71
CA GLU A 54 -8.62 -3.64 19.45
C GLU A 54 -8.93 -3.67 17.95
N ASP A 55 -8.16 -2.95 17.15
CA ASP A 55 -8.30 -2.98 15.69
C ASP A 55 -7.99 -4.37 15.15
N ILE A 56 -6.95 -5.00 15.67
CA ILE A 56 -6.59 -6.37 15.28
C ILE A 56 -7.67 -7.36 15.69
N ALA A 57 -8.20 -7.22 16.91
CA ALA A 57 -9.27 -8.10 17.40
C ALA A 57 -10.53 -7.98 16.54
N ALA A 58 -10.88 -6.76 16.11
CA ALA A 58 -12.02 -6.55 15.23
C ALA A 58 -11.84 -7.25 13.87
N ALA A 59 -10.62 -7.20 13.33
CA ALA A 59 -10.30 -7.87 12.06
C ALA A 59 -10.41 -9.39 12.21
N ARG A 60 -9.92 -9.94 13.33
CA ARG A 60 -10.06 -11.38 13.62
C ARG A 60 -11.51 -11.79 13.77
N ALA A 61 -12.31 -10.96 14.42
CA ALA A 61 -13.74 -11.24 14.60
C ALA A 61 -14.48 -11.30 13.26
N SER A 62 -13.95 -10.67 12.21
CA SER A 62 -14.54 -10.74 10.88
C SER A 62 -14.20 -12.03 10.13
N GLY A 63 -13.42 -12.93 10.75
CA GLY A 63 -13.11 -14.25 10.18
C GLY A 63 -11.71 -14.38 9.60
N LEU A 64 -10.87 -13.37 9.73
CA LEU A 64 -9.50 -13.41 9.22
C LEU A 64 -8.56 -14.04 10.23
N SER A 65 -7.61 -14.86 9.76
CA SER A 65 -6.53 -15.37 10.58
C SER A 65 -5.48 -14.30 10.81
N GLU A 66 -4.60 -14.51 11.79
CA GLU A 66 -3.51 -13.57 12.05
C GLU A 66 -2.58 -13.44 10.83
N ASP A 67 -2.30 -14.54 10.15
CA ASP A 67 -1.46 -14.52 8.95
C ASP A 67 -2.11 -13.70 7.84
N GLN A 68 -3.42 -13.87 7.64
CA GLN A 68 -4.14 -13.08 6.65
C GLN A 68 -4.15 -11.60 7.00
N ILE A 69 -4.36 -11.27 8.27
CA ILE A 69 -4.33 -9.88 8.73
C ILE A 69 -2.95 -9.27 8.44
N PHE A 70 -1.88 -9.98 8.80
CA PHE A 70 -0.52 -9.48 8.56
C PHE A 70 -0.28 -9.23 7.06
N GLU A 71 -0.67 -10.17 6.20
CA GLU A 71 -0.52 -10.01 4.76
C GLU A 71 -1.28 -8.79 4.24
N LEU A 72 -2.50 -8.59 4.72
CA LEU A 72 -3.32 -7.44 4.30
C LEU A 72 -2.74 -6.11 4.80
N LEU A 73 -2.17 -6.10 6.02
CA LEU A 73 -1.51 -4.91 6.55
C LEU A 73 -0.28 -4.54 5.70
N VAL A 74 0.51 -5.53 5.31
CA VAL A 74 1.65 -5.29 4.42
C VAL A 74 1.20 -4.74 3.09
N CYS A 75 0.15 -5.31 2.50
CA CYS A 75 -0.39 -4.82 1.22
C CYS A 75 -0.88 -3.38 1.33
N ALA A 76 -1.57 -3.04 2.41
CA ALA A 76 -2.07 -1.69 2.63
C ALA A 76 -0.92 -0.69 2.80
N ALA A 77 0.12 -1.07 3.55
CA ALA A 77 1.27 -0.20 3.77
C ALA A 77 2.04 0.04 2.46
N VAL A 78 2.28 -1.01 1.69
CA VAL A 78 2.98 -0.89 0.42
C VAL A 78 2.15 -0.10 -0.59
N GLY A 79 0.82 -0.30 -0.59
CA GLY A 79 -0.07 0.48 -1.44
C GLY A 79 0.00 1.97 -1.14
N GLN A 80 -0.02 2.33 0.14
CA GLN A 80 0.09 3.72 0.55
C GLN A 80 1.45 4.32 0.16
N ALA A 81 2.53 3.59 0.41
CA ALA A 81 3.87 4.03 0.05
C ALA A 81 4.01 4.22 -1.46
N THR A 82 3.42 3.32 -2.25
CA THR A 82 3.45 3.39 -3.71
C THR A 82 2.75 4.66 -4.20
N ARG A 83 1.58 4.97 -3.65
CA ARG A 83 0.83 6.18 -4.02
C ARG A 83 1.59 7.44 -3.64
N GLN A 84 2.21 7.46 -2.47
CA GLN A 84 3.02 8.60 -2.03
C GLN A 84 4.24 8.79 -2.93
N TYR A 85 4.90 7.71 -3.31
CA TYR A 85 6.04 7.77 -4.22
C TYR A 85 5.63 8.33 -5.59
N ASP A 86 4.52 7.84 -6.15
CA ASP A 86 4.03 8.29 -7.45
C ASP A 86 3.67 9.76 -7.43
N THR A 87 3.03 10.22 -6.36
CA THR A 87 2.67 11.64 -6.18
C THR A 87 3.91 12.51 -6.10
N ALA A 88 4.90 12.10 -5.32
CA ALA A 88 6.14 12.85 -5.17
C ALA A 88 6.91 12.92 -6.50
N LEU A 89 6.95 11.81 -7.24
CA LEU A 89 7.63 11.77 -8.53
C LEU A 89 6.94 12.69 -9.54
N ALA A 90 5.62 12.69 -9.58
CA ALA A 90 4.86 13.58 -10.46
C ALA A 90 5.11 15.05 -10.14
N ALA A 91 5.15 15.39 -8.84
CA ALA A 91 5.44 16.76 -8.40
C ALA A 91 6.84 17.18 -8.80
N LEU A 92 7.82 16.29 -8.67
CA LEU A 92 9.19 16.58 -9.06
C LEU A 92 9.32 16.84 -10.56
N VAL A 93 8.67 16.00 -11.38
CA VAL A 93 8.68 16.17 -12.83
C VAL A 93 8.03 17.49 -13.23
N GLU A 94 6.92 17.85 -12.61
CA GLU A 94 6.24 19.12 -12.85
C GLU A 94 7.12 20.30 -12.48
N ALA A 95 7.77 20.25 -11.34
CA ALA A 95 8.68 21.31 -10.90
C ALA A 95 9.88 21.48 -11.87
N MET A 96 10.41 20.39 -12.37
CA MET A 96 11.51 20.42 -13.33
C MET A 96 11.05 21.03 -14.66
N THR A 97 9.87 20.72 -15.11
CA THR A 97 9.30 21.24 -16.35
C THR A 97 9.08 22.76 -16.25
N ASP A 98 8.48 23.22 -15.13
CA ASP A 98 8.28 24.64 -14.88
C ASP A 98 9.61 25.40 -14.84
N LYS A 99 10.62 24.80 -14.26
CA LYS A 99 11.95 25.41 -14.17
C LYS A 99 12.59 25.55 -15.55
N GLU A 100 12.42 24.57 -16.41
CA GLU A 100 12.92 24.64 -17.78
C GLU A 100 12.23 25.75 -18.56
N VAL A 101 10.93 25.91 -18.39
CA VAL A 101 10.17 26.98 -19.04
C VAL A 101 10.64 28.35 -18.59
N ILE A 102 10.97 28.52 -17.31
CA ILE A 102 11.44 29.80 -16.79
C ILE A 102 12.77 30.20 -17.38
N TYR A 103 13.65 29.25 -17.66
CA TYR A 103 15.02 29.55 -18.17
C TYR A 103 15.09 29.63 -19.68
N ASP A 104 14.05 29.31 -20.37
CA ASP A 104 13.99 29.50 -21.82
C ASP A 104 13.63 30.95 -22.14
#